data_5797b0d211ab0ea57ddd61d30de2394b
#
_entry.id   5797b0d211ab0ea57ddd61d30de2394b
#
_cell.length_a   1.000
_cell.length_b   1.000
_cell.length_c   1.000
_cell.angle_alpha   90.00
_cell.angle_beta   90.00
_cell.angle_gamma   90.00
#
_symmetry.space_group_name_H-M   'P 1'
#
loop_
_entity.id
_entity.type
_entity.pdbx_description
1 polymer ?
#
loop_
_entity_poly.entity_id
_entity_poly.type
_entity_poly.pdbx_seq_one_letter_code
_entity_poly.pdbx_strand_id
1 'polypeptide(L)'
;MSNWDDQLDLLIRARTPIIWIRSNEEERVETLLKNSTKRLSPRRLATWDYINGISNILNSNNLGSRQPMAVLEWIKKVDNSSPTILLLKDFHHFCEDPGILRMLKNLTITLRSKPHSIIISSGLWNPSNDLEEDLTILDLPLPIEAEIKTLLSNIAEASNSKLEENVLKELTSACSGLSEARIRKVAARALSQRGQIGKEDLIEVLEEKRQSIARSEVLEYCKTNKSPNDVGGLQILKDWLKQRKQAFSEEAKDFGLPLPKGVLLVGPQGTGKSLVAKAIANSWSMPLLRLDVGRLFAGLVGASEARTRETIQRAEAMAPCIL
;
A
#
# COMPACT_ATOMS: atom_id res chain seq x y z
N MET A 1 2.43 -11.70 -13.96
CA MET A 1 1.43 -10.65 -13.69
C MET A 1 1.00 -10.82 -12.25
N SER A 2 0.74 -9.76 -11.51
CA SER A 2 0.18 -9.89 -10.17
C SER A 2 -1.29 -10.30 -10.27
N ASN A 3 -1.81 -11.01 -9.28
CA ASN A 3 -3.24 -11.36 -9.21
C ASN A 3 -4.14 -10.09 -9.28
N TRP A 4 -3.59 -8.96 -8.84
CA TRP A 4 -4.28 -7.67 -8.85
C TRP A 4 -4.43 -7.10 -10.28
N ASP A 5 -3.39 -7.18 -11.12
CA ASP A 5 -3.45 -6.76 -12.52
C ASP A 5 -4.51 -7.52 -13.31
N ASP A 6 -4.58 -8.84 -13.11
CA ASP A 6 -5.57 -9.68 -13.78
C ASP A 6 -6.98 -9.35 -13.31
N GLN A 7 -7.17 -9.04 -12.01
CA GLN A 7 -8.44 -8.61 -11.46
C GLN A 7 -8.88 -7.24 -12.02
N LEU A 8 -7.97 -6.27 -12.11
CA LEU A 8 -8.25 -4.97 -12.72
C LEU A 8 -8.65 -5.13 -14.19
N ASP A 9 -7.87 -5.89 -14.96
CA ASP A 9 -8.14 -6.14 -16.38
C ASP A 9 -9.48 -6.86 -16.58
N LEU A 10 -9.84 -7.78 -15.69
CA LEU A 10 -11.13 -8.46 -15.70
C LEU A 10 -12.30 -7.48 -15.48
N LEU A 11 -12.20 -6.61 -14.47
CA LEU A 11 -13.22 -5.60 -14.18
C LEU A 11 -13.42 -4.65 -15.37
N ILE A 12 -12.34 -4.22 -16.00
CA ILE A 12 -12.40 -3.34 -17.19
C ILE A 12 -13.03 -4.07 -18.40
N ARG A 13 -12.70 -5.36 -18.62
CA ARG A 13 -13.32 -6.19 -19.66
C ARG A 13 -14.80 -6.41 -19.39
N ALA A 14 -15.18 -6.62 -18.15
CA ALA A 14 -16.55 -6.77 -17.69
C ALA A 14 -17.39 -5.48 -17.82
N ARG A 15 -16.77 -4.37 -18.29
CA ARG A 15 -17.38 -3.04 -18.39
C ARG A 15 -17.93 -2.54 -17.04
N THR A 16 -17.18 -2.79 -15.97
CA THR A 16 -17.49 -2.22 -14.66
C THR A 16 -17.47 -0.70 -14.78
N PRO A 17 -18.61 -0.01 -14.51
CA PRO A 17 -18.74 1.41 -14.81
C PRO A 17 -17.81 2.28 -13.96
N ILE A 18 -17.81 2.04 -12.65
CA ILE A 18 -17.03 2.83 -11.70
C ILE A 18 -16.23 1.89 -10.79
N ILE A 19 -14.92 2.06 -10.77
CA ILE A 19 -14.00 1.33 -9.92
C ILE A 19 -13.31 2.33 -8.99
N TRP A 20 -13.35 2.09 -7.70
CA TRP A 20 -12.55 2.85 -6.75
C TRP A 20 -11.31 2.08 -6.36
N ILE A 21 -10.13 2.59 -6.77
CA ILE A 21 -8.85 2.06 -6.35
C ILE A 21 -8.43 2.77 -5.07
N ARG A 22 -8.43 2.04 -3.96
CA ARG A 22 -7.95 2.55 -2.68
C ARG A 22 -6.43 2.50 -2.64
N SER A 23 -5.81 3.67 -2.80
CA SER A 23 -4.35 3.83 -2.70
C SER A 23 -3.98 5.29 -2.52
N ASN A 24 -2.91 5.54 -1.78
CA ASN A 24 -2.23 6.84 -1.72
C ASN A 24 -1.08 6.93 -2.74
N GLU A 25 -0.87 5.90 -3.57
CA GLU A 25 0.21 5.81 -4.55
C GLU A 25 -0.30 6.17 -5.95
N GLU A 26 -0.64 7.44 -6.15
CA GLU A 26 -1.27 7.93 -7.39
C GLU A 26 -0.44 7.63 -8.64
N GLU A 27 0.87 7.88 -8.60
CA GLU A 27 1.78 7.62 -9.72
C GLU A 27 1.84 6.12 -10.09
N ARG A 28 1.81 5.25 -9.07
CA ARG A 28 1.78 3.81 -9.29
C ARG A 28 0.45 3.37 -9.91
N VAL A 29 -0.69 3.89 -9.41
CA VAL A 29 -2.02 3.64 -10.01
C VAL A 29 -2.02 4.05 -11.48
N GLU A 30 -1.54 5.25 -11.81
CA GLU A 30 -1.48 5.73 -13.19
C GLU A 30 -0.59 4.84 -14.07
N THR A 31 0.55 4.39 -13.55
CA THR A 31 1.47 3.49 -14.25
C THR A 31 0.83 2.12 -14.51
N LEU A 32 0.16 1.55 -13.53
CA LEU A 32 -0.56 0.28 -13.67
C LEU A 32 -1.69 0.39 -14.69
N LEU A 33 -2.44 1.50 -14.71
CA LEU A 33 -3.47 1.76 -15.70
C LEU A 33 -2.90 1.94 -17.11
N LYS A 34 -1.76 2.63 -17.27
CA LYS A 34 -1.03 2.69 -18.54
C LYS A 34 -0.64 1.30 -19.06
N ASN A 35 -0.21 0.42 -18.18
CA ASN A 35 0.12 -0.96 -18.54
C ASN A 35 -1.15 -1.76 -18.89
N SER A 36 -2.24 -1.59 -18.14
CA SER A 36 -3.54 -2.19 -18.44
C SER A 36 -4.05 -1.77 -19.83
N THR A 37 -3.95 -0.48 -20.19
CA THR A 37 -4.37 -0.03 -21.52
C THR A 37 -3.56 -0.67 -22.65
N LYS A 38 -2.26 -0.95 -22.45
CA LYS A 38 -1.44 -1.68 -23.42
C LYS A 38 -1.91 -3.14 -23.57
N ARG A 39 -2.25 -3.80 -22.46
CA ARG A 39 -2.77 -5.18 -22.48
C ARG A 39 -4.18 -5.28 -23.08
N LEU A 40 -4.99 -4.25 -22.86
CA LEU A 40 -6.39 -4.19 -23.28
C LEU A 40 -6.59 -3.32 -24.53
N SER A 41 -5.57 -3.21 -25.39
CA SER A 41 -5.65 -2.42 -26.64
C SER A 41 -6.94 -2.74 -27.43
N PRO A 42 -7.60 -1.73 -28.06
CA PRO A 42 -7.16 -0.34 -28.27
C PRO A 42 -7.70 0.69 -27.24
N ARG A 43 -7.63 0.42 -25.93
CA ARG A 43 -8.11 1.35 -24.90
C ARG A 43 -7.19 2.55 -24.72
N ARG A 44 -7.79 3.70 -24.36
CA ARG A 44 -7.06 4.93 -24.02
C ARG A 44 -7.17 5.21 -22.54
N LEU A 45 -6.13 5.85 -21.96
CA LEU A 45 -6.16 6.39 -20.61
C LEU A 45 -6.30 7.90 -20.69
N ALA A 46 -7.38 8.43 -20.15
CA ALA A 46 -7.55 9.85 -19.86
C ALA A 46 -7.38 10.04 -18.34
N THR A 47 -6.71 11.11 -17.94
CA THR A 47 -6.54 11.44 -16.52
C THR A 47 -7.15 12.81 -16.24
N TRP A 48 -7.71 13.00 -15.06
CA TRP A 48 -8.25 14.26 -14.62
C TRP A 48 -7.82 14.54 -13.17
N ASP A 49 -7.42 15.76 -12.93
CA ASP A 49 -7.29 16.33 -11.60
C ASP A 49 -7.87 17.75 -11.58
N TYR A 50 -8.15 18.24 -10.37
CA TYR A 50 -8.81 19.54 -10.20
C TYR A 50 -7.96 20.74 -10.68
N ILE A 51 -6.65 20.60 -10.73
CA ILE A 51 -5.73 21.69 -11.11
C ILE A 51 -5.49 21.73 -12.63
N ASN A 52 -5.24 20.55 -13.22
CA ASN A 52 -4.85 20.45 -14.63
C ASN A 52 -6.02 20.16 -15.56
N GLY A 53 -7.18 19.71 -15.01
CA GLY A 53 -8.30 19.27 -15.82
C GLY A 53 -8.02 17.93 -16.52
N ILE A 54 -8.62 17.70 -17.69
CA ILE A 54 -8.44 16.45 -18.43
C ILE A 54 -7.12 16.47 -19.20
N SER A 55 -6.31 15.42 -19.04
CA SER A 55 -5.02 15.21 -19.72
C SER A 55 -5.00 13.91 -20.53
N ASN A 56 -3.98 13.74 -21.38
CA ASN A 56 -3.76 12.54 -22.20
C ASN A 56 -4.82 12.29 -23.31
N ILE A 57 -5.43 13.36 -23.84
CA ILE A 57 -6.38 13.28 -24.94
C ILE A 57 -5.75 13.86 -26.20
N LEU A 58 -5.73 13.08 -27.28
CA LEU A 58 -5.38 13.56 -28.60
C LEU A 58 -6.53 14.46 -29.15
N ASN A 59 -6.21 15.68 -29.54
CA ASN A 59 -7.13 16.65 -30.18
C ASN A 59 -8.20 17.31 -29.30
N SER A 60 -7.90 17.70 -28.09
CA SER A 60 -8.83 18.55 -27.33
C SER A 60 -8.41 20.01 -27.33
N ASN A 61 -9.09 20.82 -28.10
CA ASN A 61 -9.11 22.28 -27.95
C ASN A 61 -9.83 22.72 -26.64
N ASN A 62 -10.32 21.76 -25.86
CA ASN A 62 -10.97 21.91 -24.56
C ASN A 62 -10.14 21.30 -23.43
N LEU A 63 -8.86 21.56 -23.45
CA LEU A 63 -7.87 21.22 -22.42
C LEU A 63 -8.14 21.95 -21.10
N GLY A 64 -9.35 22.02 -20.59
CA GLY A 64 -9.49 22.90 -19.46
C GLY A 64 -10.69 22.77 -18.59
N SER A 65 -11.51 21.77 -18.73
CA SER A 65 -12.58 21.66 -17.74
C SER A 65 -12.04 21.10 -16.44
N ARG A 66 -11.69 22.02 -15.54
CA ARG A 66 -11.37 21.72 -14.13
C ARG A 66 -12.62 21.39 -13.33
N GLN A 67 -13.81 21.67 -13.89
CA GLN A 67 -15.06 21.44 -13.19
C GLN A 67 -15.38 19.95 -13.13
N PRO A 68 -15.64 19.40 -11.93
CA PRO A 68 -15.95 17.98 -11.75
C PRO A 68 -17.13 17.50 -12.60
N MET A 69 -18.18 18.29 -12.71
CA MET A 69 -19.34 17.95 -13.53
C MET A 69 -18.98 17.81 -15.02
N ALA A 70 -18.14 18.69 -15.53
CA ALA A 70 -17.81 18.70 -16.96
C ALA A 70 -16.97 17.49 -17.37
N VAL A 71 -16.09 16.96 -16.53
CA VAL A 71 -15.36 15.71 -16.82
C VAL A 71 -16.30 14.51 -16.88
N LEU A 72 -17.31 14.47 -16.01
CA LEU A 72 -18.35 13.43 -16.05
C LEU A 72 -19.24 13.54 -17.29
N GLU A 73 -19.57 14.75 -17.72
CA GLU A 73 -20.28 14.97 -18.99
C GLU A 73 -19.42 14.59 -20.20
N TRP A 74 -18.12 14.85 -20.14
CA TRP A 74 -17.18 14.50 -21.18
C TRP A 74 -17.15 13.00 -21.42
N ILE A 75 -16.93 12.17 -20.39
CA ILE A 75 -16.89 10.70 -20.55
C ILE A 75 -18.21 10.12 -21.07
N LYS A 76 -19.34 10.75 -20.75
CA LYS A 76 -20.66 10.37 -21.28
C LYS A 76 -20.74 10.54 -22.79
N LYS A 77 -20.05 11.56 -23.35
CA LYS A 77 -20.06 11.93 -24.75
C LYS A 77 -18.99 11.23 -25.58
N VAL A 78 -18.02 10.55 -24.94
CA VAL A 78 -16.95 9.83 -25.66
C VAL A 78 -17.56 8.76 -26.58
N ASP A 79 -17.02 8.70 -27.79
CA ASP A 79 -17.46 7.73 -28.80
C ASP A 79 -17.06 6.30 -28.39
N ASN A 80 -17.95 5.35 -28.64
CA ASN A 80 -17.75 3.93 -28.39
C ASN A 80 -16.59 3.32 -29.21
N SER A 81 -16.25 3.93 -30.35
CA SER A 81 -15.09 3.55 -31.17
C SER A 81 -13.75 3.81 -30.47
N SER A 82 -13.77 4.60 -29.40
CA SER A 82 -12.58 4.96 -28.62
C SER A 82 -12.71 4.51 -27.15
N PRO A 83 -12.58 3.20 -26.85
CA PRO A 83 -12.67 2.68 -25.49
C PRO A 83 -11.74 3.45 -24.56
N THR A 84 -12.29 4.00 -23.47
CA THR A 84 -11.56 4.93 -22.61
C THR A 84 -11.66 4.51 -21.14
N ILE A 85 -10.52 4.54 -20.48
CA ILE A 85 -10.43 4.50 -19.02
C ILE A 85 -10.21 5.94 -18.57
N LEU A 86 -11.08 6.45 -17.72
CA LEU A 86 -10.97 7.78 -17.13
C LEU A 86 -10.49 7.65 -15.69
N LEU A 87 -9.26 8.07 -15.41
CA LEU A 87 -8.73 8.17 -14.05
C LEU A 87 -9.06 9.53 -13.46
N LEU A 88 -9.82 9.53 -12.39
CA LEU A 88 -10.17 10.70 -11.59
C LEU A 88 -9.36 10.70 -10.30
N LYS A 89 -8.43 11.65 -10.16
CA LYS A 89 -7.56 11.80 -8.99
C LYS A 89 -8.25 12.63 -7.93
N ASP A 90 -8.30 12.14 -6.69
CA ASP A 90 -8.92 12.79 -5.52
C ASP A 90 -10.38 13.24 -5.73
N PHE A 91 -11.08 12.63 -6.67
CA PHE A 91 -12.45 13.00 -7.03
C PHE A 91 -13.45 12.76 -5.89
N HIS A 92 -13.11 11.94 -4.91
CA HIS A 92 -13.93 11.64 -3.75
C HIS A 92 -14.36 12.89 -2.97
N HIS A 93 -13.56 13.97 -2.99
CA HIS A 93 -13.91 15.25 -2.36
C HIS A 93 -15.13 15.94 -2.98
N PHE A 94 -15.52 15.57 -4.19
CA PHE A 94 -16.66 16.13 -4.90
C PHE A 94 -17.90 15.22 -4.83
N CYS A 95 -17.76 13.99 -4.36
CA CYS A 95 -18.84 12.99 -4.39
C CYS A 95 -19.99 13.28 -3.39
N GLU A 96 -19.79 14.23 -2.46
CA GLU A 96 -20.86 14.69 -1.54
C GLU A 96 -21.81 15.70 -2.19
N ASP A 97 -21.43 16.31 -3.32
CA ASP A 97 -22.32 17.20 -4.07
C ASP A 97 -23.48 16.40 -4.67
N PRO A 98 -24.76 16.79 -4.42
CA PRO A 98 -25.92 16.06 -4.92
C PRO A 98 -25.97 15.93 -6.45
N GLY A 99 -25.46 16.94 -7.18
CA GLY A 99 -25.42 16.93 -8.65
C GLY A 99 -24.38 15.92 -9.15
N ILE A 100 -23.19 15.90 -8.55
CA ILE A 100 -22.12 14.96 -8.87
C ILE A 100 -22.57 13.53 -8.53
N LEU A 101 -23.12 13.32 -7.35
CA LEU A 101 -23.65 12.03 -6.93
C LEU A 101 -24.70 11.50 -7.93
N ARG A 102 -25.67 12.34 -8.30
CA ARG A 102 -26.68 11.96 -9.27
C ARG A 102 -26.09 11.64 -10.64
N MET A 103 -25.09 12.41 -11.07
CA MET A 103 -24.41 12.20 -12.34
C MET A 103 -23.64 10.87 -12.36
N LEU A 104 -22.92 10.52 -11.27
CA LEU A 104 -22.25 9.22 -11.13
C LEU A 104 -23.24 8.06 -11.22
N LYS A 105 -24.36 8.12 -10.50
CA LYS A 105 -25.44 7.11 -10.62
C LYS A 105 -25.96 6.96 -12.06
N ASN A 106 -26.20 8.07 -12.74
CA ASN A 106 -26.63 8.02 -14.16
C ASN A 106 -25.55 7.41 -15.06
N LEU A 107 -24.27 7.69 -14.79
CA LEU A 107 -23.14 7.13 -15.53
C LEU A 107 -23.00 5.63 -15.28
N THR A 108 -23.28 5.13 -14.08
CA THR A 108 -23.28 3.69 -13.80
C THR A 108 -24.21 2.94 -14.75
N ILE A 109 -25.42 3.47 -14.98
CA ILE A 109 -26.38 2.88 -15.91
C ILE A 109 -25.88 3.01 -17.35
N THR A 110 -25.42 4.20 -17.74
CA THR A 110 -25.05 4.51 -19.12
C THR A 110 -23.81 3.73 -19.57
N LEU A 111 -22.81 3.60 -18.70
CA LEU A 111 -21.52 2.99 -19.03
C LEU A 111 -21.58 1.46 -19.08
N ARG A 112 -22.58 0.79 -18.50
CA ARG A 112 -22.77 -0.67 -18.62
C ARG A 112 -22.86 -1.12 -20.09
N SER A 113 -23.41 -0.30 -20.95
CA SER A 113 -23.52 -0.58 -22.40
C SER A 113 -22.35 -0.03 -23.22
N LYS A 114 -21.43 0.74 -22.63
CA LYS A 114 -20.32 1.39 -23.28
C LYS A 114 -18.98 0.76 -22.94
N PRO A 115 -17.95 0.86 -23.80
CA PRO A 115 -16.61 0.33 -23.52
C PRO A 115 -15.75 1.27 -22.65
N HIS A 116 -16.37 2.07 -21.79
CA HIS A 116 -15.70 3.03 -20.95
C HIS A 116 -15.81 2.64 -19.47
N SER A 117 -14.78 2.96 -18.68
CA SER A 117 -14.79 2.80 -17.24
C SER A 117 -14.23 4.05 -16.56
N ILE A 118 -14.83 4.43 -15.44
CA ILE A 118 -14.33 5.48 -14.55
C ILE A 118 -13.57 4.83 -13.43
N ILE A 119 -12.38 5.32 -13.15
CA ILE A 119 -11.56 4.88 -12.02
C ILE A 119 -11.35 6.08 -11.12
N ILE A 120 -11.77 5.97 -9.85
CA ILE A 120 -11.49 6.96 -8.82
C ILE A 120 -10.30 6.47 -8.02
N SER A 121 -9.22 7.26 -7.96
CA SER A 121 -8.07 6.96 -7.12
C SER A 121 -8.06 7.87 -5.91
N SER A 122 -8.08 7.27 -4.73
CA SER A 122 -7.97 7.99 -3.45
C SER A 122 -7.56 7.03 -2.34
N GLY A 123 -7.02 7.57 -1.25
CA GLY A 123 -6.67 6.79 -0.08
C GLY A 123 -7.91 6.32 0.69
N LEU A 124 -8.20 7.02 1.79
CA LEU A 124 -9.40 6.75 2.57
C LEU A 124 -10.57 7.58 2.03
N TRP A 125 -11.64 6.91 1.69
CA TRP A 125 -12.93 7.51 1.38
C TRP A 125 -14.04 6.65 2.00
N ASN A 126 -15.08 7.27 2.47
CA ASN A 126 -16.28 6.60 2.95
C ASN A 126 -17.44 7.04 2.04
N PRO A 127 -17.73 6.30 0.96
CA PRO A 127 -18.79 6.66 0.03
C PRO A 127 -20.14 6.68 0.78
N SER A 128 -21.04 7.57 0.35
CA SER A 128 -22.42 7.56 0.86
C SER A 128 -23.08 6.23 0.50
N ASN A 129 -23.99 5.77 1.35
CA ASN A 129 -24.77 4.54 1.11
C ASN A 129 -25.42 4.53 -0.28
N ASP A 130 -25.75 5.72 -0.78
CA ASP A 130 -26.31 5.92 -2.11
C ASP A 130 -25.40 5.52 -3.28
N LEU A 131 -24.09 5.52 -3.09
CA LEU A 131 -23.12 5.22 -4.13
C LEU A 131 -22.42 3.87 -3.90
N GLU A 132 -22.50 3.33 -2.70
CA GLU A 132 -21.77 2.13 -2.28
C GLU A 132 -22.09 0.91 -3.17
N GLU A 133 -23.36 0.72 -3.51
CA GLU A 133 -23.80 -0.39 -4.38
C GLU A 133 -23.33 -0.26 -5.83
N ASP A 134 -23.05 0.97 -6.27
CA ASP A 134 -22.62 1.27 -7.65
C ASP A 134 -21.09 1.26 -7.83
N LEU A 135 -20.34 1.18 -6.73
CA LEU A 135 -18.88 1.18 -6.73
C LEU A 135 -18.31 -0.23 -6.61
N THR A 136 -17.32 -0.52 -7.44
CA THR A 136 -16.47 -1.69 -7.23
C THR A 136 -15.16 -1.24 -6.58
N ILE A 137 -14.89 -1.72 -5.38
CA ILE A 137 -13.70 -1.34 -4.61
C ILE A 137 -12.57 -2.31 -4.93
N LEU A 138 -11.40 -1.76 -5.24
CA LEU A 138 -10.18 -2.51 -5.49
C LEU A 138 -9.03 -1.95 -4.65
N ASP A 139 -8.58 -2.71 -3.67
CA ASP A 139 -7.44 -2.32 -2.83
C ASP A 139 -6.14 -2.56 -3.58
N LEU A 140 -5.31 -1.52 -3.74
CA LEU A 140 -3.97 -1.68 -4.30
C LEU A 140 -3.03 -2.17 -3.20
N PRO A 141 -2.49 -3.40 -3.33
CA PRO A 141 -1.55 -3.92 -2.36
C PRO A 141 -0.20 -3.17 -2.45
N LEU A 142 0.57 -3.23 -1.37
CA LEU A 142 1.95 -2.76 -1.40
C LEU A 142 2.76 -3.54 -2.45
N PRO A 143 3.87 -2.97 -2.95
CA PRO A 143 4.70 -3.62 -3.95
C PRO A 143 5.21 -4.98 -3.47
N ILE A 144 5.10 -6.01 -4.31
CA ILE A 144 5.68 -7.33 -4.05
C ILE A 144 7.20 -7.32 -4.31
N GLU A 145 7.93 -8.31 -3.80
CA GLU A 145 9.39 -8.39 -3.92
C GLU A 145 9.88 -8.28 -5.38
N ALA A 146 9.17 -8.88 -6.34
CA ALA A 146 9.52 -8.79 -7.75
C ALA A 146 9.41 -7.36 -8.30
N GLU A 147 8.39 -6.61 -7.89
CA GLU A 147 8.20 -5.21 -8.27
C GLU A 147 9.27 -4.32 -7.61
N ILE A 148 9.57 -4.56 -6.33
CA ILE A 148 10.63 -3.84 -5.59
C ILE A 148 11.99 -4.09 -6.24
N LYS A 149 12.32 -5.34 -6.57
CA LYS A 149 13.56 -5.70 -7.25
C LYS A 149 13.69 -4.95 -8.57
N THR A 150 12.64 -4.96 -9.38
CA THR A 150 12.59 -4.25 -10.67
C THR A 150 12.75 -2.74 -10.47
N LEU A 151 12.07 -2.17 -9.49
CA LEU A 151 12.16 -0.75 -9.18
C LEU A 151 13.58 -0.33 -8.79
N LEU A 152 14.20 -1.06 -7.87
CA LEU A 152 15.58 -0.78 -7.43
C LEU A 152 16.60 -0.96 -8.56
N SER A 153 16.44 -1.99 -9.41
CA SER A 153 17.28 -2.19 -10.59
C SER A 153 17.17 -1.03 -11.57
N ASN A 154 15.93 -0.59 -11.89
CA ASN A 154 15.71 0.54 -12.80
C ASN A 154 16.31 1.84 -12.27
N ILE A 155 16.22 2.09 -10.95
CA ILE A 155 16.81 3.27 -10.32
C ILE A 155 18.35 3.19 -10.37
N ALA A 156 18.92 2.01 -10.10
CA ALA A 156 20.36 1.81 -10.16
C ALA A 156 20.90 2.00 -11.59
N GLU A 157 20.24 1.44 -12.59
CA GLU A 157 20.59 1.62 -14.00
C GLU A 157 20.52 3.09 -14.43
N ALA A 158 19.45 3.79 -14.07
CA ALA A 158 19.28 5.21 -14.39
C ALA A 158 20.36 6.10 -13.76
N SER A 159 20.95 5.67 -12.64
CA SER A 159 22.04 6.38 -11.94
C SER A 159 23.43 5.87 -12.29
N ASN A 160 23.58 4.96 -13.26
CA ASN A 160 24.83 4.26 -13.59
C ASN A 160 25.48 3.56 -12.38
N SER A 161 24.68 3.19 -11.39
CA SER A 161 25.10 2.48 -10.19
C SER A 161 25.09 0.96 -10.43
N LYS A 162 26.20 0.27 -10.14
CA LYS A 162 26.23 -1.19 -10.18
C LYS A 162 25.79 -1.75 -8.84
N LEU A 163 24.62 -2.36 -8.81
CA LEU A 163 24.13 -3.07 -7.64
C LEU A 163 24.52 -4.55 -7.73
N GLU A 164 25.29 -5.03 -6.76
CA GLU A 164 25.57 -6.46 -6.64
C GLU A 164 24.28 -7.22 -6.32
N GLU A 165 24.11 -8.41 -6.86
CA GLU A 165 22.87 -9.18 -6.74
C GLU A 165 22.51 -9.52 -5.29
N ASN A 166 23.51 -9.79 -4.46
CA ASN A 166 23.31 -10.02 -3.02
C ASN A 166 22.77 -8.77 -2.30
N VAL A 167 23.35 -7.59 -2.62
CA VAL A 167 22.89 -6.31 -2.03
C VAL A 167 21.48 -5.97 -2.52
N LEU A 168 21.19 -6.22 -3.80
CA LEU A 168 19.86 -6.03 -4.35
C LEU A 168 18.84 -6.94 -3.65
N LYS A 169 19.16 -8.19 -3.36
CA LYS A 169 18.30 -9.12 -2.62
C LYS A 169 18.06 -8.63 -1.19
N GLU A 170 19.12 -8.23 -0.47
CA GLU A 170 19.02 -7.69 0.90
C GLU A 170 18.15 -6.42 0.93
N LEU A 171 18.38 -5.47 0.01
CA LEU A 171 17.58 -4.24 -0.10
C LEU A 171 16.12 -4.52 -0.48
N THR A 172 15.88 -5.44 -1.39
CA THR A 172 14.53 -5.84 -1.80
C THR A 172 13.74 -6.37 -0.59
N SER A 173 14.34 -7.28 0.17
CA SER A 173 13.73 -7.82 1.39
C SER A 173 13.53 -6.72 2.45
N ALA A 174 14.50 -5.84 2.64
CA ALA A 174 14.38 -4.73 3.58
C ALA A 174 13.27 -3.74 3.17
N CYS A 175 13.11 -3.45 1.88
CA CYS A 175 12.08 -2.56 1.34
C CYS A 175 10.67 -3.17 1.32
N SER A 176 10.54 -4.49 1.51
CA SER A 176 9.24 -5.15 1.59
C SER A 176 8.34 -4.45 2.62
N GLY A 177 7.10 -4.17 2.23
CA GLY A 177 6.14 -3.44 3.06
C GLY A 177 6.23 -1.91 3.00
N LEU A 178 7.16 -1.33 2.26
CA LEU A 178 7.15 0.09 1.93
C LEU A 178 6.35 0.34 0.64
N SER A 179 5.72 1.50 0.56
CA SER A 179 5.14 2.00 -0.68
C SER A 179 6.24 2.33 -1.70
N GLU A 180 5.92 2.27 -3.00
CA GLU A 180 6.86 2.62 -4.06
C GLU A 180 7.43 4.03 -3.88
N ALA A 181 6.58 5.00 -3.51
CA ALA A 181 7.01 6.38 -3.25
C ALA A 181 8.05 6.46 -2.12
N ARG A 182 7.92 5.65 -1.07
CA ARG A 182 8.90 5.62 0.02
C ARG A 182 10.20 4.96 -0.40
N ILE A 183 10.14 3.89 -1.18
CA ILE A 183 11.33 3.22 -1.73
C ILE A 183 12.10 4.21 -2.62
N ARG A 184 11.39 4.92 -3.52
CA ARG A 184 11.99 5.97 -4.35
C ARG A 184 12.63 7.08 -3.53
N LYS A 185 12.00 7.49 -2.43
CA LYS A 185 12.54 8.52 -1.53
C LYS A 185 13.84 8.07 -0.85
N VAL A 186 13.92 6.83 -0.37
CA VAL A 186 15.16 6.27 0.20
C VAL A 186 16.24 6.21 -0.86
N ALA A 187 15.93 5.67 -2.03
CA ALA A 187 16.86 5.59 -3.15
C ALA A 187 17.36 6.98 -3.59
N ALA A 188 16.47 7.97 -3.68
CA ALA A 188 16.85 9.34 -4.03
C ALA A 188 17.81 9.97 -2.99
N ARG A 189 17.61 9.70 -1.70
CA ARG A 189 18.54 10.16 -0.64
C ARG A 189 19.92 9.50 -0.81
N ALA A 190 19.97 8.18 -1.01
CA ALA A 190 21.19 7.44 -1.24
C ALA A 190 21.98 8.00 -2.42
N LEU A 191 21.30 8.21 -3.55
CA LEU A 191 21.89 8.78 -4.75
C LEU A 191 22.38 10.21 -4.52
N SER A 192 21.63 11.04 -3.81
CA SER A 192 22.02 12.41 -3.51
C SER A 192 23.24 12.50 -2.58
N GLN A 193 23.39 11.57 -1.65
CA GLN A 193 24.48 11.57 -0.67
C GLN A 193 25.75 10.89 -1.20
N ARG A 194 25.62 9.80 -1.95
CA ARG A 194 26.75 8.94 -2.31
C ARG A 194 26.86 8.66 -3.82
N GLY A 195 25.90 9.14 -4.61
CA GLY A 195 25.84 8.87 -6.05
C GLY A 195 25.49 7.41 -6.42
N GLN A 196 25.28 6.55 -5.44
CA GLN A 196 24.98 5.13 -5.65
C GLN A 196 24.09 4.56 -4.55
N ILE A 197 23.40 3.47 -4.86
CA ILE A 197 22.61 2.68 -3.90
C ILE A 197 23.48 1.51 -3.45
N GLY A 198 23.50 1.21 -2.15
CA GLY A 198 24.35 0.17 -1.58
C GLY A 198 23.82 -0.42 -0.28
N LYS A 199 24.63 -1.23 0.37
CA LYS A 199 24.28 -1.92 1.62
C LYS A 199 24.06 -0.95 2.79
N GLU A 200 24.69 0.22 2.76
CA GLU A 200 24.55 1.27 3.77
C GLU A 200 23.10 1.80 3.85
N ASP A 201 22.34 1.69 2.76
CA ASP A 201 20.97 2.16 2.70
C ASP A 201 19.98 1.30 3.48
N LEU A 202 20.39 0.10 3.92
CA LEU A 202 19.57 -0.73 4.81
C LEU A 202 19.17 0.01 6.08
N ILE A 203 20.06 0.84 6.63
CA ILE A 203 19.79 1.66 7.81
C ILE A 203 18.72 2.71 7.50
N GLU A 204 18.81 3.36 6.34
CA GLU A 204 17.85 4.37 5.91
C GLU A 204 16.46 3.76 5.62
N VAL A 205 16.43 2.56 5.04
CA VAL A 205 15.17 1.81 4.83
C VAL A 205 14.51 1.52 6.17
N LEU A 206 15.26 1.06 7.18
CA LEU A 206 14.73 0.79 8.51
C LEU A 206 14.21 2.05 9.20
N GLU A 207 14.92 3.18 9.02
CA GLU A 207 14.46 4.45 9.58
C GLU A 207 13.20 4.97 8.86
N GLU A 208 13.07 4.82 7.54
CA GLU A 208 11.85 5.17 6.81
C GLU A 208 10.66 4.30 7.23
N LYS A 209 10.89 2.98 7.47
CA LYS A 209 9.88 2.09 8.05
C LYS A 209 9.44 2.60 9.43
N ARG A 210 10.39 2.94 10.30
CA ARG A 210 10.13 3.48 11.62
C ARG A 210 9.31 4.77 11.58
N GLN A 211 9.66 5.69 10.68
CA GLN A 211 8.90 6.93 10.47
C GLN A 211 7.48 6.68 9.96
N SER A 212 7.29 5.63 9.17
CA SER A 212 5.96 5.22 8.72
C SER A 212 5.05 4.86 9.89
N ILE A 213 5.59 4.16 10.89
CA ILE A 213 4.84 3.79 12.09
C ILE A 213 4.64 4.97 13.03
N ALA A 214 5.64 5.84 13.18
CA ALA A 214 5.54 7.01 14.04
C ALA A 214 4.39 7.97 13.66
N ARG A 215 3.89 7.88 12.43
CA ARG A 215 2.70 8.60 11.96
C ARG A 215 1.38 7.89 12.31
N SER A 216 1.44 6.69 12.86
CA SER A 216 0.24 6.00 13.33
C SER A 216 -0.12 6.51 14.72
N GLU A 217 -1.38 6.84 14.94
CA GLU A 217 -1.90 7.16 16.28
C GLU A 217 -2.08 5.92 17.15
N VAL A 218 -2.14 4.75 16.53
CA VAL A 218 -2.52 3.47 17.13
C VAL A 218 -1.34 2.55 17.34
N LEU A 219 -0.29 2.64 16.48
CA LEU A 219 0.93 1.84 16.58
C LEU A 219 2.09 2.68 17.11
N GLU A 220 2.83 2.12 18.03
CA GLU A 220 4.05 2.72 18.56
C GLU A 220 5.25 1.79 18.35
N TYR A 221 6.33 2.31 17.80
CA TYR A 221 7.59 1.59 17.68
C TYR A 221 8.30 1.57 19.04
N CYS A 222 8.52 0.38 19.61
CA CYS A 222 9.20 0.22 20.87
C CYS A 222 10.70 -0.03 20.65
N LYS A 223 11.56 0.79 21.29
CA LYS A 223 13.00 0.52 21.32
C LYS A 223 13.27 -0.75 22.13
N THR A 224 14.06 -1.66 21.56
CA THR A 224 14.37 -2.98 22.13
C THR A 224 15.81 -3.04 22.62
N ASN A 225 16.13 -2.29 23.69
CA ASN A 225 17.48 -2.28 24.26
C ASN A 225 17.67 -3.34 25.38
N LYS A 226 16.69 -4.24 25.55
CA LYS A 226 16.68 -5.25 26.61
C LYS A 226 16.93 -6.64 26.05
N SER A 227 17.94 -7.33 26.60
CA SER A 227 18.27 -8.71 26.23
C SER A 227 17.52 -9.72 27.12
N PRO A 228 17.40 -10.99 26.70
CA PRO A 228 16.86 -12.04 27.58
C PRO A 228 17.61 -12.17 28.90
N ASN A 229 18.87 -11.75 28.98
CA ASN A 229 19.68 -11.77 30.22
C ASN A 229 19.24 -10.72 31.22
N ASP A 230 18.59 -9.63 30.77
CA ASP A 230 18.03 -8.60 31.64
C ASP A 230 16.72 -9.05 32.33
N VAL A 231 16.18 -10.20 31.92
CA VAL A 231 14.98 -10.79 32.50
C VAL A 231 15.38 -11.87 33.49
N GLY A 232 15.11 -11.65 34.77
CA GLY A 232 15.34 -12.64 35.81
C GLY A 232 14.40 -13.85 35.67
N GLY A 233 14.92 -15.06 35.91
CA GLY A 233 14.12 -16.29 35.84
C GLY A 233 13.65 -16.64 34.43
N LEU A 234 12.46 -17.23 34.34
CA LEU A 234 11.77 -17.63 33.09
C LEU A 234 12.61 -18.54 32.18
N GLN A 235 13.41 -19.44 32.74
CA GLN A 235 14.34 -20.28 31.97
C GLN A 235 13.62 -21.10 30.88
N ILE A 236 12.47 -21.69 31.22
CA ILE A 236 11.64 -22.47 30.29
C ILE A 236 11.24 -21.61 29.08
N LEU A 237 10.83 -20.36 29.30
CA LEU A 237 10.49 -19.45 28.23
C LEU A 237 11.72 -19.09 27.36
N LYS A 238 12.86 -18.86 28.01
CA LYS A 238 14.11 -18.54 27.29
C LYS A 238 14.56 -19.69 26.39
N ASP A 239 14.47 -20.92 26.88
CA ASP A 239 14.81 -22.10 26.08
C ASP A 239 13.81 -22.35 24.95
N TRP A 240 12.53 -22.15 25.20
CA TRP A 240 11.49 -22.20 24.18
C TRP A 240 11.72 -21.15 23.08
N LEU A 241 12.07 -19.91 23.44
CA LEU A 241 12.37 -18.84 22.48
C LEU A 241 13.59 -19.15 21.60
N LYS A 242 14.64 -19.78 22.16
CA LYS A 242 15.81 -20.21 21.38
C LYS A 242 15.43 -21.25 20.32
N GLN A 243 14.60 -22.23 20.70
CA GLN A 243 14.12 -23.25 19.75
C GLN A 243 13.26 -22.63 18.65
N ARG A 244 12.34 -21.72 19.01
CA ARG A 244 11.44 -21.08 18.05
C ARG A 244 12.12 -20.10 17.12
N LYS A 245 13.27 -19.53 17.50
CA LYS A 245 14.07 -18.68 16.61
C LYS A 245 14.48 -19.41 15.32
N GLN A 246 14.74 -20.70 15.41
CA GLN A 246 15.13 -21.52 14.26
C GLN A 246 14.01 -21.64 13.21
N ALA A 247 12.74 -21.48 13.59
CA ALA A 247 11.62 -21.52 12.65
C ALA A 247 11.61 -20.36 11.64
N PHE A 248 12.41 -19.31 11.83
CA PHE A 248 12.55 -18.21 10.88
C PHE A 248 13.68 -18.43 9.85
N SER A 249 14.43 -19.53 9.92
CA SER A 249 15.47 -19.85 8.94
C SER A 249 14.87 -20.31 7.61
N GLU A 250 15.66 -20.16 6.53
CA GLU A 250 15.28 -20.66 5.19
C GLU A 250 15.10 -22.17 5.19
N GLU A 251 15.97 -22.90 5.91
CA GLU A 251 15.89 -24.36 6.05
C GLU A 251 14.58 -24.81 6.70
N ALA A 252 14.10 -24.06 7.69
CA ALA A 252 12.83 -24.36 8.34
C ALA A 252 11.63 -24.12 7.40
N LYS A 253 11.70 -23.09 6.56
CA LYS A 253 10.68 -22.82 5.53
C LYS A 253 10.67 -23.93 4.47
N ASP A 254 11.84 -24.36 3.98
CA ASP A 254 11.96 -25.43 3.00
C ASP A 254 11.45 -26.76 3.55
N PHE A 255 11.64 -26.98 4.85
CA PHE A 255 11.08 -28.13 5.56
C PHE A 255 9.57 -28.04 5.78
N GLY A 256 8.95 -26.88 5.54
CA GLY A 256 7.49 -26.66 5.72
C GLY A 256 7.07 -26.37 7.16
N LEU A 257 8.02 -25.93 8.04
CA LEU A 257 7.66 -25.56 9.41
C LEU A 257 6.88 -24.23 9.43
N PRO A 258 5.70 -24.19 10.10
CA PRO A 258 4.95 -22.95 10.22
C PRO A 258 5.68 -21.95 11.14
N LEU A 259 5.64 -20.67 10.75
CA LEU A 259 6.15 -19.59 11.56
C LEU A 259 5.39 -19.48 12.89
N PRO A 260 6.06 -19.12 14.01
CA PRO A 260 5.41 -18.81 15.27
C PRO A 260 4.37 -17.70 15.11
N LYS A 261 3.13 -17.92 15.55
CA LYS A 261 2.03 -16.97 15.36
C LYS A 261 1.78 -16.04 16.55
N GLY A 262 1.99 -16.51 17.76
CA GLY A 262 1.76 -15.69 18.95
C GLY A 262 2.16 -16.34 20.25
N VAL A 263 2.34 -15.49 21.26
CA VAL A 263 2.62 -15.89 22.66
C VAL A 263 1.69 -15.10 23.57
N LEU A 264 0.94 -15.82 24.41
CA LEU A 264 0.10 -15.21 25.43
C LEU A 264 0.88 -15.13 26.76
N LEU A 265 1.15 -13.90 27.23
CA LEU A 265 1.77 -13.65 28.52
C LEU A 265 0.69 -13.28 29.55
N VAL A 266 0.44 -14.16 30.52
CA VAL A 266 -0.57 -13.98 31.57
C VAL A 266 0.10 -13.73 32.92
N GLY A 267 -0.42 -12.78 33.67
CA GLY A 267 0.06 -12.48 35.03
C GLY A 267 -0.40 -11.10 35.51
N PRO A 268 -0.26 -10.79 36.83
CA PRO A 268 -0.63 -9.50 37.39
C PRO A 268 0.12 -8.32 36.76
N GLN A 269 -0.31 -7.09 37.02
CA GLN A 269 0.45 -5.90 36.66
C GLN A 269 1.82 -5.90 37.39
N GLY A 270 2.86 -5.35 36.76
CA GLY A 270 4.18 -5.24 37.33
C GLY A 270 5.07 -6.50 37.22
N THR A 271 4.57 -7.64 36.74
CA THR A 271 5.35 -8.90 36.62
C THR A 271 6.31 -8.95 35.43
N GLY A 272 6.54 -7.83 34.71
CA GLY A 272 7.55 -7.75 33.69
C GLY A 272 7.11 -8.23 32.29
N LYS A 273 5.81 -8.41 31.99
CA LYS A 273 5.30 -8.85 30.69
C LYS A 273 5.83 -8.02 29.52
N SER A 274 5.81 -6.70 29.63
CA SER A 274 6.35 -5.79 28.60
C SER A 274 7.87 -5.85 28.50
N LEU A 275 8.57 -6.17 29.56
CA LEU A 275 10.02 -6.40 29.54
C LEU A 275 10.35 -7.67 28.77
N VAL A 276 9.58 -8.73 29.00
CA VAL A 276 9.69 -10.00 28.25
C VAL A 276 9.46 -9.77 26.77
N ALA A 277 8.43 -9.04 26.36
CA ALA A 277 8.18 -8.73 24.95
C ALA A 277 9.38 -8.00 24.29
N LYS A 278 9.98 -7.02 24.98
CA LYS A 278 11.20 -6.34 24.52
C LYS A 278 12.39 -7.29 24.38
N ALA A 279 12.54 -8.21 25.34
CA ALA A 279 13.62 -9.20 25.34
C ALA A 279 13.45 -10.23 24.20
N ILE A 280 12.21 -10.64 23.89
CA ILE A 280 11.90 -11.50 22.75
C ILE A 280 12.31 -10.81 21.45
N ALA A 281 11.85 -9.59 21.24
CA ALA A 281 12.13 -8.81 20.02
C ALA A 281 13.64 -8.63 19.82
N ASN A 282 14.38 -8.33 20.86
CA ASN A 282 15.84 -8.25 20.78
C ASN A 282 16.48 -9.60 20.46
N SER A 283 16.06 -10.69 21.14
CA SER A 283 16.59 -12.04 20.90
C SER A 283 16.40 -12.52 19.45
N TRP A 284 15.27 -12.18 18.85
CA TRP A 284 14.96 -12.54 17.47
C TRP A 284 15.43 -11.50 16.45
N SER A 285 16.00 -10.38 16.92
CA SER A 285 16.45 -9.25 16.08
C SER A 285 15.31 -8.69 15.22
N MET A 286 14.10 -8.63 15.79
CA MET A 286 12.90 -8.14 15.12
C MET A 286 12.43 -6.81 15.73
N PRO A 287 11.84 -5.93 14.93
CA PRO A 287 11.19 -4.73 15.45
C PRO A 287 10.01 -5.09 16.35
N LEU A 288 9.81 -4.30 17.40
CA LEU A 288 8.68 -4.43 18.31
C LEU A 288 7.72 -3.27 18.13
N LEU A 289 6.48 -3.62 17.84
CA LEU A 289 5.37 -2.68 17.75
C LEU A 289 4.43 -2.86 18.95
N ARG A 290 3.94 -1.76 19.47
CA ARG A 290 2.88 -1.75 20.49
C ARG A 290 1.58 -1.24 19.86
N LEU A 291 0.54 -2.04 19.96
CA LEU A 291 -0.81 -1.66 19.55
C LEU A 291 -1.54 -1.04 20.76
N ASP A 292 -2.02 0.18 20.59
CA ASP A 292 -2.93 0.82 21.55
C ASP A 292 -4.38 0.46 21.21
N VAL A 293 -4.87 -0.58 21.87
CA VAL A 293 -6.24 -1.09 21.66
C VAL A 293 -7.30 -0.05 22.02
N GLY A 294 -7.02 0.80 23.04
CA GLY A 294 -7.93 1.87 23.43
C GLY A 294 -8.13 2.89 22.31
N ARG A 295 -7.05 3.31 21.67
CA ARG A 295 -7.10 4.23 20.52
C ARG A 295 -7.68 3.59 19.26
N LEU A 296 -7.49 2.28 19.08
CA LEU A 296 -8.06 1.54 17.96
C LEU A 296 -9.58 1.60 17.94
N PHE A 297 -10.19 1.46 19.12
CA PHE A 297 -11.66 1.46 19.29
C PHE A 297 -12.24 2.82 19.75
N ALA A 298 -11.41 3.84 19.93
CA ALA A 298 -11.85 5.19 20.30
C ALA A 298 -12.46 5.92 19.09
N GLY A 299 -13.62 5.50 18.61
CA GLY A 299 -14.32 6.13 17.50
C GLY A 299 -15.68 5.51 17.22
N LEU A 300 -16.46 6.15 16.34
CA LEU A 300 -17.70 5.58 15.82
C LEU A 300 -17.43 4.27 15.08
N VAL A 301 -18.37 3.33 15.16
CA VAL A 301 -18.21 1.92 14.72
C VAL A 301 -17.61 1.76 13.31
N GLY A 302 -17.99 2.58 12.32
CA GLY A 302 -17.42 2.50 10.97
C GLY A 302 -15.97 3.02 10.84
N ALA A 303 -15.58 3.99 11.67
CA ALA A 303 -14.20 4.50 11.67
C ALA A 303 -13.20 3.54 12.32
N SER A 304 -13.65 2.66 13.21
CA SER A 304 -12.80 1.67 13.87
C SER A 304 -12.36 0.56 12.93
N GLU A 305 -13.19 0.12 11.99
CA GLU A 305 -12.84 -0.91 11.00
C GLU A 305 -11.76 -0.42 10.01
N ALA A 306 -11.91 0.81 9.49
CA ALA A 306 -10.93 1.42 8.60
C ALA A 306 -9.57 1.59 9.31
N ARG A 307 -9.58 2.06 10.57
CA ARG A 307 -8.38 2.17 11.41
C ARG A 307 -7.74 0.82 11.68
N THR A 308 -8.53 -0.23 11.92
CA THR A 308 -8.03 -1.58 12.14
C THR A 308 -7.32 -2.11 10.90
N ARG A 309 -7.91 -1.97 9.71
CA ARG A 309 -7.29 -2.38 8.44
C ARG A 309 -5.99 -1.63 8.19
N GLU A 310 -5.99 -0.31 8.33
CA GLU A 310 -4.79 0.50 8.15
C GLU A 310 -3.68 0.11 9.14
N THR A 311 -4.06 -0.15 10.40
CA THR A 311 -3.13 -0.58 11.45
C THR A 311 -2.50 -1.94 11.12
N ILE A 312 -3.29 -2.91 10.67
CA ILE A 312 -2.81 -4.22 10.24
C ILE A 312 -1.88 -4.08 9.02
N GLN A 313 -2.27 -3.33 8.00
CA GLN A 313 -1.42 -3.09 6.82
C GLN A 313 -0.08 -2.46 7.19
N ARG A 314 -0.07 -1.51 8.13
CA ARG A 314 1.18 -0.89 8.63
C ARG A 314 2.03 -1.87 9.43
N ALA A 315 1.42 -2.76 10.23
CA ALA A 315 2.15 -3.79 10.94
C ALA A 315 2.71 -4.84 9.99
N GLU A 316 1.95 -5.29 8.99
CA GLU A 316 2.39 -6.19 7.93
C GLU A 316 3.54 -5.59 7.11
N ALA A 317 3.51 -4.28 6.85
CA ALA A 317 4.59 -3.56 6.20
C ALA A 317 5.92 -3.62 6.97
N MET A 318 5.88 -3.88 8.26
CA MET A 318 7.07 -4.06 9.11
C MET A 318 7.49 -5.51 9.26
N ALA A 319 6.76 -6.44 8.69
CA ALA A 319 7.08 -7.86 8.81
C ALA A 319 8.49 -8.18 8.24
N PRO A 320 9.26 -9.10 8.87
CA PRO A 320 8.90 -9.77 10.12
C PRO A 320 9.03 -8.85 11.34
N CYS A 321 7.96 -8.73 12.14
CA CYS A 321 7.93 -7.90 13.35
C CYS A 321 7.17 -8.61 14.48
N ILE A 322 7.33 -8.13 15.70
CA ILE A 322 6.55 -8.54 16.86
C ILE A 322 5.55 -7.42 17.17
N LEU A 323 4.26 -7.76 17.20
CA LEU A 323 3.16 -6.88 17.54
C LEU A 323 2.61 -7.26 18.94
#